data_1d78ee8a5ce93d1132ade369bb238a47
#
_entry.id   1d78ee8a5ce93d1132ade369bb238a47
#
_cell.length_a   1.000
_cell.length_b   1.000
_cell.length_c   1.000
_cell.angle_alpha   90.00
_cell.angle_beta   90.00
_cell.angle_gamma   90.00
#
_symmetry.space_group_name_H-M   'P 1'
#
loop_
_entity.id
_entity.type
_entity.pdbx_description
1 polymer ?
#
loop_
_entity_poly.entity_id
_entity_poly.type
_entity_poly.pdbx_seq_one_letter_code
_entity_poly.pdbx_strand_id
1 'polypeptide(L)'
;MSKDAFTLRYLARTAAGTPRDLANTLVVSKLTAIRPTVLIYNCTWVCDAKCEMCNNWKHGDRKADMTLAQLEPAMAHPFWGAIENLNISGGEPTTRNDLPEMVETFQRHLPRMRKIGINTTGLTPHRAIPMLTRIVKFCAEHDLLISVRVSLDGIGDIHDQVRHVKRGFDKACETITAMQALAEEYPNFQFGIAATIFATNLDDAQNILTWAKSKKLDVVFNMLRFTDAMLNNKELEEKIGFHQREEEFMRKFFLDRVQEESVLSGQAFLYLHYADMIANGYKRTMPCPFQTQGLLLNPYGDLYYCENSNAIGNVLTTPADELYFKAENLAHREQVKSTICPTCLSPCQVNVGAMKQFVPYAKFLVRAYQVKHDPDRHLTTLPSTP
;
A
#
# COMPACT_ATOMS: atom_id res chain seq x y z
N MET A 1 7.72 -10.16 -24.78
CA MET A 1 6.24 -10.07 -24.85
C MET A 1 5.86 -8.59 -24.86
N SER A 2 4.90 -8.17 -25.70
CA SER A 2 4.45 -6.76 -25.69
C SER A 2 3.69 -6.41 -24.40
N LYS A 3 3.63 -5.11 -24.06
CA LYS A 3 2.89 -4.62 -22.88
C LYS A 3 1.41 -4.99 -22.94
N ASP A 4 0.81 -4.92 -24.14
CA ASP A 4 -0.60 -5.28 -24.32
C ASP A 4 -0.84 -6.78 -24.13
N ALA A 5 0.05 -7.64 -24.65
CA ALA A 5 -0.05 -9.08 -24.47
C ALA A 5 0.11 -9.51 -23.01
N PHE A 6 1.01 -8.85 -22.24
CA PHE A 6 1.14 -9.08 -20.80
C PHE A 6 -0.14 -8.64 -20.08
N THR A 7 -0.63 -7.43 -20.37
CA THR A 7 -1.83 -6.88 -19.75
C THR A 7 -3.06 -7.76 -19.97
N LEU A 8 -3.29 -8.21 -21.20
CA LEU A 8 -4.41 -9.11 -21.52
C LEU A 8 -4.31 -10.44 -20.77
N ARG A 9 -3.12 -11.03 -20.69
CA ARG A 9 -2.91 -12.27 -19.91
C ARG A 9 -3.17 -12.06 -18.43
N TYR A 10 -2.65 -10.97 -17.85
CA TYR A 10 -2.88 -10.63 -16.45
C TYR A 10 -4.37 -10.43 -16.15
N LEU A 11 -5.10 -9.70 -17.01
CA LEU A 11 -6.53 -9.47 -16.88
C LEU A 11 -7.33 -10.78 -17.01
N ALA A 12 -6.99 -11.65 -17.96
CA ALA A 12 -7.64 -12.95 -18.11
C ALA A 12 -7.47 -13.83 -16.87
N ARG A 13 -6.26 -13.90 -16.30
CA ARG A 13 -5.99 -14.63 -15.05
C ARG A 13 -6.76 -14.05 -13.87
N THR A 14 -6.91 -12.73 -13.82
CA THR A 14 -7.69 -12.05 -12.78
C THR A 14 -9.17 -12.33 -12.93
N ALA A 15 -9.70 -12.25 -14.16
CA ALA A 15 -11.11 -12.54 -14.46
C ALA A 15 -11.49 -13.99 -14.13
N ALA A 16 -10.61 -14.95 -14.38
CA ALA A 16 -10.84 -16.36 -14.04
C ALA A 16 -11.05 -16.60 -12.53
N GLY A 17 -10.45 -15.76 -11.66
CA GLY A 17 -10.65 -15.82 -10.21
C GLY A 17 -11.93 -15.14 -9.71
N THR A 18 -12.55 -14.28 -10.52
CA THR A 18 -13.65 -13.41 -10.12
C THR A 18 -14.87 -14.16 -9.54
N PRO A 19 -15.38 -15.27 -10.12
CA PRO A 19 -16.53 -15.99 -9.55
C PRO A 19 -16.28 -16.48 -8.13
N ARG A 20 -15.10 -17.07 -7.90
CA ARG A 20 -14.68 -17.53 -6.56
C ARG A 20 -14.59 -16.36 -5.58
N ASP A 21 -13.99 -15.24 -6.01
CA ASP A 21 -13.78 -14.06 -5.17
C ASP A 21 -15.12 -13.42 -4.79
N LEU A 22 -16.09 -13.41 -5.71
CA LEU A 22 -17.44 -12.97 -5.45
C LEU A 22 -18.14 -13.89 -4.43
N ALA A 23 -18.10 -15.22 -4.61
CA ALA A 23 -18.67 -16.17 -3.67
C ALA A 23 -18.04 -16.01 -2.28
N ASN A 24 -16.71 -15.88 -2.21
CA ASN A 24 -15.99 -15.63 -0.96
C ASN A 24 -16.42 -14.33 -0.28
N THR A 25 -16.55 -13.24 -1.04
CA THR A 25 -16.87 -11.92 -0.49
C THR A 25 -18.35 -11.79 -0.10
N LEU A 26 -19.26 -12.30 -0.92
CA LEU A 26 -20.71 -12.10 -0.73
C LEU A 26 -21.34 -13.11 0.23
N VAL A 27 -20.78 -14.31 0.32
CA VAL A 27 -21.38 -15.42 1.07
C VAL A 27 -20.42 -15.98 2.11
N VAL A 28 -19.29 -16.55 1.69
CA VAL A 28 -18.42 -17.34 2.58
C VAL A 28 -17.85 -16.50 3.72
N SER A 29 -17.38 -15.27 3.43
CA SER A 29 -16.79 -14.38 4.46
C SER A 29 -17.77 -13.92 5.55
N LYS A 30 -19.09 -14.07 5.29
CA LYS A 30 -20.13 -13.77 6.28
C LYS A 30 -20.44 -14.95 7.19
N LEU A 31 -20.08 -16.15 6.76
CA LEU A 31 -20.36 -17.39 7.47
C LEU A 31 -19.13 -17.93 8.20
N THR A 32 -17.93 -17.70 7.63
CA THR A 32 -16.68 -18.21 8.18
C THR A 32 -15.51 -17.33 7.78
N ALA A 33 -14.39 -17.40 8.52
CA ALA A 33 -13.16 -16.76 8.14
C ALA A 33 -12.57 -17.41 6.88
N ILE A 34 -12.21 -16.60 5.89
CA ILE A 34 -11.61 -17.04 4.64
C ILE A 34 -10.09 -16.87 4.69
N ARG A 35 -9.36 -17.68 3.93
CA ARG A 35 -7.89 -17.53 3.80
C ARG A 35 -7.54 -16.17 3.18
N PRO A 36 -6.44 -15.54 3.64
CA PRO A 36 -6.01 -14.24 3.14
C PRO A 36 -5.54 -14.35 1.68
N THR A 37 -5.80 -13.29 0.92
CA THR A 37 -5.35 -13.14 -0.48
C THR A 37 -4.35 -12.01 -0.65
N VAL A 38 -4.14 -11.21 0.40
CA VAL A 38 -3.21 -10.08 0.43
C VAL A 38 -2.27 -10.23 1.61
N LEU A 39 -0.98 -10.13 1.35
CA LEU A 39 0.07 -10.10 2.37
C LEU A 39 0.88 -8.82 2.23
N ILE A 40 1.02 -8.06 3.32
CA ILE A 40 2.06 -7.06 3.48
C ILE A 40 3.18 -7.69 4.29
N TYR A 41 4.38 -7.70 3.76
CA TYR A 41 5.57 -8.12 4.47
C TYR A 41 6.48 -6.92 4.71
N ASN A 42 6.59 -6.51 5.97
CA ASN A 42 7.61 -5.56 6.39
C ASN A 42 8.89 -6.35 6.62
N CYS A 43 9.81 -6.31 5.65
CA CYS A 43 10.97 -7.19 5.66
C CYS A 43 12.08 -6.75 6.62
N THR A 44 12.04 -5.51 7.08
CA THR A 44 12.99 -4.91 8.04
C THR A 44 12.42 -3.62 8.61
N TRP A 45 12.86 -3.23 9.83
CA TRP A 45 12.66 -1.87 10.32
C TRP A 45 13.89 -0.97 10.14
N VAL A 46 15.03 -1.52 9.71
CA VAL A 46 16.21 -0.72 9.36
C VAL A 46 15.88 0.15 8.16
N CYS A 47 16.21 1.44 8.25
CA CYS A 47 15.94 2.42 7.20
C CYS A 47 17.16 3.33 6.98
N ASP A 48 17.33 3.80 5.77
CA ASP A 48 18.34 4.79 5.36
C ASP A 48 17.87 6.26 5.50
N ALA A 49 16.63 6.44 6.00
CA ALA A 49 16.02 7.73 6.29
C ALA A 49 15.47 7.79 7.72
N LYS A 50 15.38 9.02 8.25
CA LYS A 50 14.79 9.32 9.57
C LYS A 50 13.61 10.27 9.41
N CYS A 51 12.65 9.88 8.58
CA CYS A 51 11.55 10.74 8.14
C CYS A 51 10.80 11.37 9.32
N GLU A 52 10.40 12.63 9.16
CA GLU A 52 9.69 13.43 10.18
C GLU A 52 8.41 12.73 10.65
N MET A 53 7.68 12.06 9.73
CA MET A 53 6.38 11.44 9.98
C MET A 53 6.45 9.98 10.42
N CYS A 54 7.64 9.40 10.59
CA CYS A 54 7.81 7.96 10.82
C CYS A 54 8.83 7.66 11.91
N ASN A 55 8.51 6.77 12.84
CA ASN A 55 9.40 6.33 13.89
C ASN A 55 9.91 4.87 13.73
N ASN A 56 9.59 4.19 12.63
CA ASN A 56 10.00 2.79 12.40
C ASN A 56 11.51 2.59 12.47
N TRP A 57 12.30 3.55 11.96
CA TRP A 57 13.75 3.50 11.99
C TRP A 57 14.33 3.43 13.40
N LYS A 58 13.57 3.86 14.43
CA LYS A 58 13.98 3.77 15.85
C LYS A 58 13.98 2.33 16.37
N HIS A 59 13.23 1.44 15.72
CA HIS A 59 13.04 0.04 16.11
C HIS A 59 13.82 -0.95 15.25
N GLY A 60 14.63 -0.45 14.30
CA GLY A 60 15.38 -1.30 13.37
C GLY A 60 16.51 -2.08 14.06
N ASP A 61 16.36 -3.39 14.15
CA ASP A 61 17.42 -4.32 14.54
C ASP A 61 17.62 -5.37 13.46
N ARG A 62 18.66 -5.20 12.66
CA ARG A 62 19.00 -6.14 11.58
C ARG A 62 19.24 -7.57 12.07
N LYS A 63 19.73 -7.76 13.29
CA LYS A 63 20.00 -9.07 13.85
C LYS A 63 18.73 -9.83 14.24
N ALA A 64 17.66 -9.09 14.52
CA ALA A 64 16.36 -9.65 14.83
C ALA A 64 15.49 -9.89 13.58
N ASP A 65 15.84 -9.31 12.42
CA ASP A 65 15.13 -9.56 11.16
C ASP A 65 15.16 -11.05 10.80
N MET A 66 14.02 -11.63 10.42
CA MET A 66 13.94 -12.99 9.89
C MET A 66 14.96 -13.21 8.78
N THR A 67 15.74 -14.25 8.90
CA THR A 67 16.65 -14.74 7.85
C THR A 67 15.88 -15.51 6.77
N LEU A 68 16.48 -15.73 5.60
CA LEU A 68 15.91 -16.62 4.59
C LEU A 68 15.67 -18.04 5.12
N ALA A 69 16.58 -18.55 5.94
CA ALA A 69 16.45 -19.87 6.56
C ALA A 69 15.24 -19.99 7.52
N GLN A 70 14.77 -18.88 8.07
CA GLN A 70 13.55 -18.81 8.88
C GLN A 70 12.31 -18.53 8.03
N LEU A 71 12.43 -17.67 6.99
CA LEU A 71 11.33 -17.32 6.11
C LEU A 71 10.86 -18.53 5.28
N GLU A 72 11.80 -19.30 4.74
CA GLU A 72 11.52 -20.46 3.87
C GLU A 72 10.54 -21.47 4.53
N PRO A 73 10.81 -22.04 5.71
CA PRO A 73 9.89 -22.96 6.36
C PRO A 73 8.58 -22.29 6.82
N ALA A 74 8.62 -21.02 7.23
CA ALA A 74 7.41 -20.29 7.62
C ALA A 74 6.45 -20.11 6.43
N MET A 75 6.96 -19.90 5.22
CA MET A 75 6.17 -19.75 4.00
C MET A 75 5.76 -21.08 3.36
N ALA A 76 6.42 -22.19 3.68
CA ALA A 76 6.12 -23.50 3.10
C ALA A 76 4.74 -24.05 3.50
N HIS A 77 4.12 -23.50 4.55
CA HIS A 77 2.80 -23.97 5.00
C HIS A 77 1.69 -23.68 3.97
N PRO A 78 0.80 -24.65 3.66
CA PRO A 78 -0.25 -24.50 2.64
C PRO A 78 -1.25 -23.37 2.88
N PHE A 79 -1.30 -22.81 4.08
CA PHE A 79 -2.11 -21.65 4.43
C PHE A 79 -1.88 -20.47 3.48
N TRP A 80 -0.62 -20.22 3.11
CA TRP A 80 -0.22 -19.11 2.26
C TRP A 80 -0.61 -19.25 0.79
N GLY A 81 -1.01 -20.44 0.37
CA GLY A 81 -1.32 -20.75 -1.02
C GLY A 81 -2.48 -19.95 -1.64
N ALA A 82 -3.24 -19.20 -0.84
CA ALA A 82 -4.31 -18.32 -1.31
C ALA A 82 -3.83 -16.88 -1.61
N ILE A 83 -2.60 -16.52 -1.23
CA ILE A 83 -2.06 -15.17 -1.44
C ILE A 83 -1.90 -14.88 -2.94
N GLU A 84 -2.49 -13.79 -3.39
CA GLU A 84 -2.46 -13.31 -4.76
C GLU A 84 -1.64 -12.03 -4.93
N ASN A 85 -1.59 -11.22 -3.87
CA ASN A 85 -0.91 -9.93 -3.84
C ASN A 85 0.03 -9.87 -2.65
N LEU A 86 1.32 -9.72 -2.93
CA LEU A 86 2.37 -9.47 -1.94
C LEU A 86 2.80 -8.01 -2.03
N ASN A 87 2.91 -7.34 -0.89
CA ASN A 87 3.51 -6.01 -0.82
C ASN A 87 4.69 -6.05 0.15
N ILE A 88 5.88 -5.71 -0.31
CA ILE A 88 7.10 -5.66 0.49
C ILE A 88 7.37 -4.22 0.87
N SER A 89 7.51 -3.97 2.17
CA SER A 89 7.72 -2.67 2.77
C SER A 89 8.56 -2.82 4.06
N GLY A 90 8.43 -1.87 4.96
CA GLY A 90 9.10 -1.87 6.27
C GLY A 90 9.74 -0.53 6.55
N GLY A 91 11.00 -0.52 7.01
CA GLY A 91 11.90 0.60 6.94
C GLY A 91 12.29 0.85 5.48
N GLU A 92 13.48 0.45 5.06
CA GLU A 92 13.86 0.46 3.65
C GLU A 92 14.22 -0.94 3.17
N PRO A 93 13.39 -1.58 2.31
CA PRO A 93 13.63 -2.94 1.85
C PRO A 93 14.99 -3.15 1.17
N THR A 94 15.47 -2.17 0.40
CA THR A 94 16.75 -2.28 -0.32
C THR A 94 17.97 -2.23 0.60
N THR A 95 17.77 -2.00 1.91
CA THR A 95 18.85 -2.18 2.90
C THR A 95 19.12 -3.68 3.19
N ARG A 96 18.24 -4.59 2.77
CA ARG A 96 18.43 -6.03 2.84
C ARG A 96 19.13 -6.55 1.59
N ASN A 97 20.29 -7.17 1.75
CA ASN A 97 21.03 -7.74 0.61
C ASN A 97 20.33 -8.95 0.00
N ASP A 98 19.52 -9.65 0.79
CA ASP A 98 18.79 -10.87 0.43
C ASP A 98 17.34 -10.61 -0.05
N LEU A 99 16.98 -9.36 -0.34
CA LEU A 99 15.64 -9.00 -0.82
C LEU A 99 15.24 -9.73 -2.12
N PRO A 100 16.11 -9.90 -3.12
CA PRO A 100 15.77 -10.69 -4.31
C PRO A 100 15.48 -12.16 -3.97
N GLU A 101 16.28 -12.77 -3.12
CA GLU A 101 16.10 -14.16 -2.67
C GLU A 101 14.80 -14.34 -1.87
N MET A 102 14.39 -13.32 -1.11
CA MET A 102 13.07 -13.33 -0.47
C MET A 102 11.93 -13.34 -1.49
N VAL A 103 12.03 -12.53 -2.56
CA VAL A 103 11.05 -12.54 -3.64
C VAL A 103 10.97 -13.91 -4.30
N GLU A 104 12.11 -14.55 -4.55
CA GLU A 104 12.20 -15.91 -5.08
C GLU A 104 11.54 -16.93 -4.12
N THR A 105 11.77 -16.80 -2.81
CA THR A 105 11.13 -17.64 -1.79
C THR A 105 9.61 -17.48 -1.81
N PHE A 106 9.11 -16.25 -1.84
CA PHE A 106 7.67 -16.02 -1.94
C PHE A 106 7.09 -16.61 -3.23
N GLN A 107 7.78 -16.49 -4.36
CA GLN A 107 7.29 -17.05 -5.62
C GLN A 107 7.15 -18.58 -5.55
N ARG A 108 8.09 -19.27 -4.91
CA ARG A 108 8.03 -20.74 -4.73
C ARG A 108 6.86 -21.19 -3.86
N HIS A 109 6.53 -20.43 -2.81
CA HIS A 109 5.54 -20.83 -1.80
C HIS A 109 4.14 -20.19 -1.96
N LEU A 110 4.01 -19.19 -2.83
CA LEU A 110 2.74 -18.50 -3.10
C LEU A 110 2.23 -18.80 -4.53
N PRO A 111 1.69 -20.01 -4.79
CA PRO A 111 1.37 -20.47 -6.15
C PRO A 111 0.29 -19.62 -6.85
N ARG A 112 -0.46 -18.82 -6.11
CA ARG A 112 -1.46 -17.90 -6.67
C ARG A 112 -0.98 -16.48 -6.79
N MET A 113 0.25 -16.20 -6.39
CA MET A 113 0.80 -14.85 -6.47
C MET A 113 0.82 -14.35 -7.92
N ARG A 114 0.27 -13.17 -8.13
CA ARG A 114 0.16 -12.51 -9.44
C ARG A 114 0.82 -11.14 -9.44
N LYS A 115 0.91 -10.53 -8.28
CA LYS A 115 1.43 -9.17 -8.13
C LYS A 115 2.33 -9.04 -6.93
N ILE A 116 3.45 -8.35 -7.15
CA ILE A 116 4.36 -7.88 -6.09
C ILE A 116 4.39 -6.36 -6.12
N GLY A 117 4.23 -5.72 -4.97
CA GLY A 117 4.48 -4.30 -4.76
C GLY A 117 5.73 -4.10 -3.91
N ILE A 118 6.56 -3.13 -4.23
CA ILE A 118 7.69 -2.71 -3.40
C ILE A 118 7.66 -1.20 -3.25
N ASN A 119 7.70 -0.73 -1.99
CA ASN A 119 7.90 0.68 -1.68
C ASN A 119 9.35 0.87 -1.25
N THR A 120 10.03 1.88 -1.80
CA THR A 120 11.42 2.21 -1.47
C THR A 120 11.59 3.71 -1.29
N THR A 121 12.52 4.10 -0.46
CA THR A 121 12.95 5.50 -0.34
C THR A 121 13.69 5.97 -1.60
N GLY A 122 14.37 5.04 -2.29
CA GLY A 122 15.24 5.35 -3.43
C GLY A 122 16.50 6.15 -3.06
N LEU A 123 16.80 6.30 -1.78
CA LEU A 123 17.88 7.19 -1.28
C LEU A 123 19.29 6.59 -1.38
N THR A 124 19.39 5.32 -1.75
CA THR A 124 20.65 4.60 -1.93
C THR A 124 20.72 3.98 -3.33
N PRO A 125 20.85 4.80 -4.42
CA PRO A 125 20.72 4.36 -5.81
C PRO A 125 21.63 3.20 -6.18
N HIS A 126 22.90 3.24 -5.75
CA HIS A 126 23.91 2.21 -6.05
C HIS A 126 23.53 0.80 -5.50
N ARG A 127 22.61 0.72 -4.54
CA ARG A 127 22.05 -0.54 -4.01
C ARG A 127 20.68 -0.82 -4.60
N ALA A 128 19.78 0.18 -4.57
CA ALA A 128 18.40 0.03 -4.98
C ALA A 128 18.29 -0.35 -6.47
N ILE A 129 19.01 0.32 -7.35
CA ILE A 129 18.90 0.12 -8.80
C ILE A 129 19.25 -1.33 -9.21
N PRO A 130 20.44 -1.89 -8.90
CA PRO A 130 20.76 -3.25 -9.32
C PRO A 130 19.86 -4.30 -8.68
N MET A 131 19.45 -4.10 -7.43
CA MET A 131 18.58 -5.01 -6.72
C MET A 131 17.16 -5.05 -7.31
N LEU A 132 16.55 -3.88 -7.52
CA LEU A 132 15.22 -3.78 -8.13
C LEU A 132 15.24 -4.27 -9.58
N THR A 133 16.31 -4.00 -10.33
CA THR A 133 16.48 -4.54 -11.69
C THR A 133 16.48 -6.07 -11.69
N ARG A 134 17.20 -6.72 -10.77
CA ARG A 134 17.19 -8.19 -10.62
C ARG A 134 15.78 -8.70 -10.33
N ILE A 135 15.06 -8.05 -9.41
CA ILE A 135 13.69 -8.44 -9.04
C ILE A 135 12.73 -8.27 -10.22
N VAL A 136 12.81 -7.17 -10.98
CA VAL A 136 11.97 -6.92 -12.16
C VAL A 136 12.18 -8.01 -13.22
N LYS A 137 13.44 -8.37 -13.51
CA LYS A 137 13.79 -9.46 -14.44
C LYS A 137 13.21 -10.80 -13.99
N PHE A 138 13.43 -11.15 -12.72
CA PHE A 138 12.86 -12.37 -12.13
C PHE A 138 11.33 -12.40 -12.25
N CYS A 139 10.65 -11.31 -11.96
CA CYS A 139 9.19 -11.21 -12.10
C CYS A 139 8.73 -11.37 -13.56
N ALA A 140 9.51 -10.88 -14.53
CA ALA A 140 9.21 -11.06 -15.96
C ALA A 140 9.31 -12.52 -16.39
N GLU A 141 10.31 -13.25 -15.90
CA GLU A 141 10.52 -14.67 -16.17
C GLU A 141 9.40 -15.55 -15.57
N HIS A 142 8.78 -15.10 -14.48
CA HIS A 142 7.73 -15.84 -13.75
C HIS A 142 6.30 -15.31 -14.00
N ASP A 143 6.11 -14.45 -15.01
CA ASP A 143 4.79 -13.90 -15.40
C ASP A 143 4.09 -13.15 -14.23
N LEU A 144 4.87 -12.47 -13.41
CA LEU A 144 4.40 -11.67 -12.26
C LEU A 144 4.35 -10.19 -12.62
N LEU A 145 3.26 -9.53 -12.25
CA LEU A 145 3.19 -8.06 -12.27
C LEU A 145 4.01 -7.52 -11.09
N ILE A 146 4.96 -6.65 -11.35
CA ILE A 146 5.68 -5.92 -10.30
C ILE A 146 5.37 -4.44 -10.36
N SER A 147 5.13 -3.84 -9.19
CA SER A 147 4.90 -2.41 -9.02
C SER A 147 5.90 -1.86 -8.01
N VAL A 148 6.73 -0.90 -8.42
CA VAL A 148 7.65 -0.20 -7.50
C VAL A 148 7.21 1.24 -7.37
N ARG A 149 7.18 1.73 -6.13
CA ARG A 149 6.95 3.14 -5.80
C ARG A 149 8.16 3.70 -5.07
N VAL A 150 8.76 4.74 -5.64
CA VAL A 150 9.78 5.55 -4.95
C VAL A 150 9.07 6.64 -4.17
N SER A 151 9.41 6.76 -2.90
CA SER A 151 8.81 7.77 -2.02
C SER A 151 9.39 9.16 -2.33
N LEU A 152 8.51 10.14 -2.61
CA LEU A 152 8.90 11.53 -2.89
C LEU A 152 7.91 12.48 -2.21
N ASP A 153 8.29 13.04 -1.06
CA ASP A 153 7.39 13.84 -0.21
C ASP A 153 7.64 15.35 -0.30
N GLY A 154 8.31 15.80 -1.34
CA GLY A 154 8.61 17.20 -1.62
C GLY A 154 9.54 17.34 -2.82
N ILE A 155 9.74 18.57 -3.27
CA ILE A 155 10.69 18.91 -4.33
C ILE A 155 11.93 19.57 -3.71
N GLY A 156 13.12 19.13 -4.11
CA GLY A 156 14.38 19.67 -3.61
C GLY A 156 14.53 19.59 -2.11
N ASP A 157 14.79 20.73 -1.49
CA ASP A 157 15.06 20.85 -0.04
C ASP A 157 13.90 20.39 0.84
N ILE A 158 12.65 20.51 0.38
CA ILE A 158 11.48 20.02 1.15
C ILE A 158 11.55 18.49 1.33
N HIS A 159 11.91 17.76 0.27
CA HIS A 159 12.11 16.31 0.38
C HIS A 159 13.25 15.98 1.34
N ASP A 160 14.38 16.68 1.25
CA ASP A 160 15.54 16.48 2.12
C ASP A 160 15.20 16.71 3.59
N GLN A 161 14.39 17.75 3.88
CA GLN A 161 13.92 18.07 5.22
C GLN A 161 12.97 16.98 5.75
N VAL A 162 11.94 16.60 4.99
CA VAL A 162 10.98 15.56 5.36
C VAL A 162 11.65 14.22 5.63
N ARG A 163 12.64 13.85 4.81
CA ARG A 163 13.35 12.57 4.92
C ARG A 163 14.55 12.62 5.87
N HIS A 164 14.97 13.82 6.30
CA HIS A 164 16.20 14.04 7.06
C HIS A 164 17.45 13.44 6.38
N VAL A 165 17.54 13.60 5.05
CA VAL A 165 18.65 13.07 4.24
C VAL A 165 19.18 14.16 3.32
N LYS A 166 20.42 14.57 3.53
CA LYS A 166 21.08 15.55 2.68
C LYS A 166 21.17 15.04 1.23
N ARG A 167 20.73 15.88 0.28
CA ARG A 167 20.61 15.54 -1.13
C ARG A 167 19.74 14.31 -1.38
N GLY A 168 18.74 14.09 -0.55
CA GLY A 168 17.79 12.98 -0.67
C GLY A 168 17.00 13.06 -1.96
N PHE A 169 16.57 14.28 -2.35
CA PHE A 169 15.86 14.50 -3.59
C PHE A 169 16.68 14.09 -4.82
N ASP A 170 17.96 14.50 -4.89
CA ASP A 170 18.84 14.12 -6.01
C ASP A 170 19.01 12.60 -6.12
N LYS A 171 19.21 11.92 -4.97
CA LYS A 171 19.35 10.46 -4.91
C LYS A 171 18.08 9.75 -5.33
N ALA A 172 16.91 10.21 -4.84
CA ALA A 172 15.62 9.67 -5.25
C ALA A 172 15.41 9.86 -6.76
N CYS A 173 15.76 11.03 -7.32
CA CYS A 173 15.69 11.30 -8.75
C CYS A 173 16.59 10.37 -9.59
N GLU A 174 17.78 10.03 -9.11
CA GLU A 174 18.66 9.04 -9.76
C GLU A 174 17.99 7.68 -9.84
N THR A 175 17.43 7.19 -8.72
CA THR A 175 16.69 5.94 -8.68
C THR A 175 15.45 6.00 -9.57
N ILE A 176 14.68 7.10 -9.53
CA ILE A 176 13.48 7.31 -10.35
C ILE A 176 13.83 7.21 -11.85
N THR A 177 14.88 7.88 -12.27
CA THR A 177 15.30 7.90 -13.68
C THR A 177 15.66 6.49 -14.17
N ALA A 178 16.41 5.73 -13.37
CA ALA A 178 16.78 4.36 -13.71
C ALA A 178 15.55 3.43 -13.77
N MET A 179 14.63 3.55 -12.81
CA MET A 179 13.42 2.71 -12.78
C MET A 179 12.44 3.09 -13.90
N GLN A 180 12.37 4.35 -14.28
CA GLN A 180 11.56 4.79 -15.41
C GLN A 180 12.04 4.18 -16.72
N ALA A 181 13.36 4.19 -16.97
CA ALA A 181 13.96 3.52 -18.13
C ALA A 181 13.67 2.01 -18.13
N LEU A 182 13.79 1.37 -16.96
CA LEU A 182 13.48 -0.06 -16.81
C LEU A 182 11.99 -0.37 -17.10
N ALA A 183 11.07 0.52 -16.77
CA ALA A 183 9.64 0.35 -17.03
C ALA A 183 9.27 0.46 -18.52
N GLU A 184 10.13 1.06 -19.34
CA GLU A 184 9.98 1.06 -20.81
C GLU A 184 10.42 -0.29 -21.40
N GLU A 185 11.41 -0.97 -20.78
CA GLU A 185 11.94 -2.25 -21.21
C GLU A 185 11.05 -3.43 -20.80
N TYR A 186 10.47 -3.40 -19.58
CA TYR A 186 9.75 -4.53 -19.00
C TYR A 186 8.24 -4.29 -18.93
N PRO A 187 7.42 -4.98 -19.75
CA PRO A 187 5.97 -4.76 -19.82
C PRO A 187 5.21 -5.19 -18.56
N ASN A 188 5.80 -6.06 -17.73
CA ASN A 188 5.27 -6.47 -16.43
C ASN A 188 5.62 -5.51 -15.29
N PHE A 189 6.36 -4.43 -15.57
CA PHE A 189 6.81 -3.48 -14.56
C PHE A 189 5.98 -2.20 -14.58
N GLN A 190 5.32 -1.91 -13.48
CA GLN A 190 4.62 -0.66 -13.19
C GLN A 190 5.48 0.18 -12.25
N PHE A 191 5.85 1.36 -12.70
CA PHE A 191 6.68 2.28 -11.93
C PHE A 191 5.98 3.61 -11.70
N GLY A 192 6.25 4.24 -10.57
CA GLY A 192 5.80 5.58 -10.24
C GLY A 192 6.34 6.04 -8.90
N ILE A 193 5.87 7.17 -8.44
CA ILE A 193 6.21 7.74 -7.14
C ILE A 193 5.02 7.70 -6.18
N ALA A 194 5.30 7.78 -4.89
CA ALA A 194 4.29 7.93 -3.84
C ALA A 194 4.69 9.07 -2.91
N ALA A 195 3.76 9.96 -2.63
CA ALA A 195 3.93 11.05 -1.68
C ALA A 195 3.03 10.83 -0.46
N THR A 196 3.58 11.02 0.73
CA THR A 196 2.80 11.10 1.97
C THR A 196 2.66 12.56 2.33
N ILE A 197 1.42 13.06 2.33
CA ILE A 197 1.11 14.47 2.61
C ILE A 197 0.64 14.63 4.04
N PHE A 198 1.16 15.65 4.69
CA PHE A 198 0.85 16.08 6.06
C PHE A 198 1.10 17.59 6.20
N ALA A 199 0.85 18.18 7.35
CA ALA A 199 0.87 19.62 7.48
C ALA A 199 2.18 20.29 7.02
N THR A 200 3.33 19.68 7.29
CA THR A 200 4.66 20.28 6.98
C THR A 200 4.95 20.37 5.46
N ASN A 201 4.44 19.42 4.64
CA ASN A 201 4.72 19.38 3.19
C ASN A 201 3.48 19.63 2.32
N LEU A 202 2.39 20.09 2.92
CA LEU A 202 1.11 20.27 2.24
C LEU A 202 1.23 21.19 1.02
N ASP A 203 1.91 22.32 1.18
CA ASP A 203 2.05 23.34 0.13
C ASP A 203 2.87 22.80 -1.07
N ASP A 204 3.64 21.73 -0.87
CA ASP A 204 4.44 21.12 -1.93
C ASP A 204 3.70 20.03 -2.72
N ALA A 205 2.48 19.65 -2.32
CA ALA A 205 1.69 18.63 -3.02
C ALA A 205 1.47 18.97 -4.49
N GLN A 206 1.20 20.25 -4.81
CA GLN A 206 1.01 20.72 -6.17
C GLN A 206 2.33 20.74 -6.97
N ASN A 207 3.45 21.05 -6.32
CA ASN A 207 4.79 21.03 -6.93
C ASN A 207 5.19 19.59 -7.28
N ILE A 208 4.95 18.63 -6.39
CA ILE A 208 5.17 17.19 -6.65
C ILE A 208 4.36 16.74 -7.87
N LEU A 209 3.07 17.10 -7.94
CA LEU A 209 2.22 16.76 -9.06
C LEU A 209 2.72 17.35 -10.38
N THR A 210 3.07 18.63 -10.38
CA THR A 210 3.59 19.34 -11.56
C THR A 210 4.89 18.71 -12.03
N TRP A 211 5.79 18.42 -11.11
CA TRP A 211 7.05 17.73 -11.40
C TRP A 211 6.80 16.32 -11.96
N ALA A 212 5.94 15.53 -11.34
CA ALA A 212 5.61 14.18 -11.80
C ALA A 212 5.03 14.21 -13.23
N LYS A 213 4.11 15.13 -13.52
CA LYS A 213 3.54 15.32 -14.87
C LYS A 213 4.64 15.70 -15.88
N SER A 214 5.58 16.58 -15.53
CA SER A 214 6.69 16.97 -16.40
C SER A 214 7.61 15.79 -16.75
N LYS A 215 7.71 14.81 -15.85
CA LYS A 215 8.48 13.58 -16.02
C LYS A 215 7.65 12.40 -16.57
N LYS A 216 6.36 12.61 -16.86
CA LYS A 216 5.41 11.55 -17.26
C LYS A 216 5.36 10.39 -16.27
N LEU A 217 5.46 10.69 -14.98
CA LEU A 217 5.42 9.74 -13.89
C LEU A 217 4.01 9.65 -13.31
N ASP A 218 3.61 8.42 -12.98
CA ASP A 218 2.46 8.17 -12.13
C ASP A 218 2.79 8.53 -10.68
N VAL A 219 1.90 9.28 -10.01
CA VAL A 219 2.07 9.68 -8.61
C VAL A 219 0.84 9.31 -7.80
N VAL A 220 1.07 8.67 -6.65
CA VAL A 220 0.02 8.38 -5.66
C VAL A 220 0.24 9.25 -4.44
N PHE A 221 -0.79 10.03 -4.10
CA PHE A 221 -0.80 10.84 -2.88
C PHE A 221 -1.51 10.07 -1.76
N ASN A 222 -0.87 9.97 -0.62
CA ASN A 222 -1.42 9.38 0.59
C ASN A 222 -1.50 10.44 1.69
N MET A 223 -2.57 10.41 2.48
CA MET A 223 -2.61 11.17 3.73
C MET A 223 -1.77 10.47 4.79
N LEU A 224 -1.04 11.25 5.59
CA LEU A 224 -0.37 10.71 6.77
C LEU A 224 -1.42 10.12 7.71
N ARG A 225 -1.08 8.99 8.29
CA ARG A 225 -1.85 8.33 9.35
C ARG A 225 -1.02 8.18 10.61
N PHE A 226 -1.69 8.20 11.74
CA PHE A 226 -1.06 8.06 13.04
C PHE A 226 -1.44 6.72 13.64
N THR A 227 -0.45 5.89 13.96
CA THR A 227 -0.65 4.52 14.48
C THR A 227 0.35 4.22 15.59
N ASP A 228 -0.10 3.51 16.62
CA ASP A 228 0.78 3.06 17.71
C ASP A 228 1.56 1.79 17.29
N ALA A 229 0.95 0.90 16.49
CA ALA A 229 1.49 -0.43 16.26
C ALA A 229 2.61 -0.50 15.22
N MET A 230 2.51 0.27 14.11
CA MET A 230 3.42 0.11 12.98
C MET A 230 4.31 1.33 12.74
N LEU A 231 3.73 2.53 12.68
CA LEU A 231 4.51 3.75 12.49
C LEU A 231 5.01 4.32 13.81
N ASN A 232 4.37 3.96 14.91
CA ASN A 232 4.66 4.43 16.26
C ASN A 232 4.84 5.95 16.32
N ASN A 233 3.92 6.67 15.68
CA ASN A 233 4.02 8.10 15.41
C ASN A 233 2.83 8.91 15.95
N LYS A 234 2.00 8.33 16.81
CA LYS A 234 0.77 8.97 17.30
C LYS A 234 1.07 10.23 18.12
N GLU A 235 2.20 10.26 18.79
CA GLU A 235 2.67 11.44 19.52
C GLU A 235 2.98 12.65 18.62
N LEU A 236 3.11 12.42 17.32
CA LEU A 236 3.37 13.47 16.33
C LEU A 236 2.08 14.14 15.81
N GLU A 237 0.90 13.56 16.12
CA GLU A 237 -0.38 13.97 15.55
C GLU A 237 -0.70 15.46 15.78
N GLU A 238 -0.47 15.96 16.98
CA GLU A 238 -0.68 17.39 17.30
C GLU A 238 0.27 18.31 16.53
N LYS A 239 1.48 17.83 16.21
CA LYS A 239 2.52 18.63 15.58
C LYS A 239 2.42 18.70 14.07
N ILE A 240 2.13 17.56 13.44
CA ILE A 240 2.18 17.41 11.97
C ILE A 240 0.88 16.87 11.35
N GLY A 241 -0.15 16.70 12.16
CA GLY A 241 -1.50 16.37 11.71
C GLY A 241 -2.16 17.54 10.98
N PHE A 242 -3.24 17.26 10.29
CA PHE A 242 -4.03 18.29 9.63
C PHE A 242 -4.96 18.98 10.62
N HIS A 243 -5.11 20.30 10.45
CA HIS A 243 -6.12 21.13 11.05
C HIS A 243 -7.14 21.58 9.98
N GLN A 244 -8.18 22.31 10.37
CA GLN A 244 -9.30 22.63 9.48
C GLN A 244 -8.88 23.24 8.12
N ARG A 245 -7.89 24.13 8.10
CA ARG A 245 -7.41 24.76 6.85
C ARG A 245 -6.74 23.76 5.93
N GLU A 246 -5.90 22.89 6.48
CA GLU A 246 -5.20 21.85 5.74
C GLU A 246 -6.18 20.78 5.23
N GLU A 247 -7.22 20.48 6.01
CA GLU A 247 -8.28 19.54 5.60
C GLU A 247 -9.07 20.07 4.42
N GLU A 248 -9.46 21.32 4.40
CA GLU A 248 -10.15 21.97 3.29
C GLU A 248 -9.31 21.94 2.00
N PHE A 249 -8.01 22.28 2.13
CA PHE A 249 -7.08 22.22 1.02
C PHE A 249 -6.95 20.79 0.49
N MET A 250 -6.74 19.80 1.35
CA MET A 250 -6.57 18.40 0.95
C MET A 250 -7.85 17.84 0.32
N ARG A 251 -9.00 18.16 0.88
CA ARG A 251 -10.28 17.76 0.29
C ARG A 251 -10.42 18.28 -1.14
N LYS A 252 -10.15 19.56 -1.36
CA LYS A 252 -10.16 20.14 -2.70
C LYS A 252 -9.14 19.48 -3.60
N PHE A 253 -7.89 19.35 -3.15
CA PHE A 253 -6.82 18.71 -3.90
C PHE A 253 -7.22 17.31 -4.37
N PHE A 254 -7.80 16.47 -3.51
CA PHE A 254 -8.25 15.13 -3.90
C PHE A 254 -9.42 15.15 -4.88
N LEU A 255 -10.39 16.05 -4.72
CA LEU A 255 -11.47 16.18 -5.69
C LEU A 255 -10.97 16.62 -7.08
N ASP A 256 -10.02 17.53 -7.14
CA ASP A 256 -9.36 17.94 -8.38
C ASP A 256 -8.65 16.74 -9.04
N ARG A 257 -8.01 15.87 -8.25
CA ARG A 257 -7.40 14.62 -8.75
C ARG A 257 -8.45 13.65 -9.29
N VAL A 258 -9.58 13.49 -8.62
CA VAL A 258 -10.68 12.63 -9.13
C VAL A 258 -11.16 13.10 -10.51
N GLN A 259 -11.18 14.41 -10.77
CA GLN A 259 -11.55 14.95 -12.08
C GLN A 259 -10.57 14.60 -13.19
N GLU A 260 -9.26 14.57 -12.87
CA GLU A 260 -8.19 14.26 -13.83
C GLU A 260 -8.05 12.76 -14.08
N GLU A 261 -8.29 11.93 -13.07
CA GLU A 261 -8.13 10.49 -13.13
C GLU A 261 -9.26 9.81 -13.94
N SER A 262 -8.97 8.65 -14.51
CA SER A 262 -10.03 7.77 -15.01
C SER A 262 -10.92 7.32 -13.86
N VAL A 263 -12.25 7.34 -14.05
CA VAL A 263 -13.21 6.81 -13.02
C VAL A 263 -12.99 5.33 -12.70
N LEU A 264 -12.29 4.62 -13.58
CA LEU A 264 -11.93 3.21 -13.37
C LEU A 264 -10.56 3.04 -12.68
N SER A 265 -9.83 4.15 -12.43
CA SER A 265 -8.53 4.06 -11.78
C SER A 265 -8.67 3.81 -10.28
N GLY A 266 -7.76 3.01 -9.74
CA GLY A 266 -7.69 2.83 -8.31
C GLY A 266 -7.32 4.10 -7.55
N GLN A 267 -6.69 5.06 -8.22
CA GLN A 267 -6.34 6.36 -7.64
C GLN A 267 -7.58 7.24 -7.48
N ALA A 268 -8.44 7.32 -8.49
CA ALA A 268 -9.71 8.04 -8.37
C ALA A 268 -10.54 7.52 -7.18
N PHE A 269 -10.56 6.19 -7.00
CA PHE A 269 -11.20 5.55 -5.87
C PHE A 269 -10.59 5.99 -4.53
N LEU A 270 -9.27 5.99 -4.43
CA LEU A 270 -8.54 6.42 -3.22
C LEU A 270 -8.80 7.89 -2.90
N TYR A 271 -8.69 8.76 -3.89
CA TYR A 271 -8.82 10.20 -3.69
C TYR A 271 -10.24 10.61 -3.32
N LEU A 272 -11.25 10.01 -3.96
CA LEU A 272 -12.64 10.25 -3.57
C LEU A 272 -12.91 9.75 -2.14
N HIS A 273 -12.34 8.60 -1.77
CA HIS A 273 -12.44 8.09 -0.41
C HIS A 273 -11.85 9.06 0.62
N TYR A 274 -10.65 9.61 0.37
CA TYR A 274 -10.05 10.60 1.25
C TYR A 274 -10.89 11.89 1.33
N ALA A 275 -11.35 12.41 0.18
CA ALA A 275 -12.19 13.61 0.16
C ALA A 275 -13.49 13.40 0.95
N ASP A 276 -14.10 12.23 0.84
CA ASP A 276 -15.33 11.88 1.57
C ASP A 276 -15.06 11.68 3.07
N MET A 277 -13.94 11.08 3.46
CA MET A 277 -13.57 10.94 4.87
C MET A 277 -13.37 12.30 5.53
N ILE A 278 -12.64 13.20 4.89
CA ILE A 278 -12.47 14.57 5.40
C ILE A 278 -13.83 15.25 5.58
N ALA A 279 -14.71 15.14 4.56
CA ALA A 279 -16.02 15.80 4.58
C ALA A 279 -16.98 15.28 5.65
N ASN A 280 -16.81 14.04 6.13
CA ASN A 280 -17.74 13.40 7.06
C ASN A 280 -17.12 13.11 8.45
N GLY A 281 -16.10 13.86 8.83
CA GLY A 281 -15.42 13.71 10.13
C GLY A 281 -14.65 12.40 10.25
N TYR A 282 -13.95 12.03 9.19
CA TYR A 282 -13.09 10.86 9.10
C TYR A 282 -13.81 9.50 9.22
N LYS A 283 -15.12 9.47 9.00
CA LYS A 283 -15.86 8.22 8.95
C LYS A 283 -15.56 7.49 7.64
N ARG A 284 -15.12 6.25 7.76
CA ARG A 284 -14.78 5.42 6.61
C ARG A 284 -16.04 5.00 5.85
N THR A 285 -16.07 5.31 4.56
CA THR A 285 -17.21 5.00 3.67
C THR A 285 -16.98 3.74 2.86
N MET A 286 -15.74 3.27 2.80
CA MET A 286 -15.33 2.17 1.94
C MET A 286 -14.78 0.99 2.74
N PRO A 287 -15.15 -0.25 2.39
CA PRO A 287 -14.61 -1.41 3.06
C PRO A 287 -13.12 -1.61 2.76
N CYS A 288 -12.41 -2.18 3.73
CA CYS A 288 -10.99 -2.48 3.63
C CYS A 288 -10.79 -3.99 3.42
N PRO A 289 -9.94 -4.43 2.47
CA PRO A 289 -9.67 -5.86 2.27
C PRO A 289 -9.06 -6.52 3.52
N PHE A 290 -8.37 -5.76 4.38
CA PHE A 290 -7.82 -6.26 5.64
C PHE A 290 -8.89 -6.63 6.68
N GLN A 291 -10.13 -6.21 6.50
CA GLN A 291 -11.22 -6.68 7.35
C GLN A 291 -11.50 -8.17 7.20
N THR A 292 -11.14 -8.79 6.07
CA THR A 292 -11.46 -10.21 5.79
C THR A 292 -10.35 -10.99 5.09
N GLN A 293 -9.49 -10.35 4.29
CA GLN A 293 -8.60 -11.02 3.34
C GLN A 293 -7.13 -10.57 3.41
N GLY A 294 -6.80 -9.65 4.30
CA GLY A 294 -5.45 -9.13 4.45
C GLY A 294 -4.73 -9.72 5.65
N LEU A 295 -3.42 -9.79 5.53
CA LEU A 295 -2.47 -10.05 6.61
C LEU A 295 -1.26 -9.15 6.51
N LEU A 296 -0.62 -8.91 7.64
CA LEU A 296 0.65 -8.25 7.74
C LEU A 296 1.61 -9.12 8.54
N LEU A 297 2.81 -9.27 8.04
CA LEU A 297 3.92 -9.98 8.68
C LEU A 297 5.05 -8.97 8.91
N ASN A 298 5.53 -8.87 10.15
CA ASN A 298 6.64 -7.98 10.48
C ASN A 298 8.01 -8.66 10.31
N PRO A 299 9.14 -7.92 10.42
CA PRO A 299 10.47 -8.48 10.23
C PRO A 299 10.85 -9.57 11.25
N TYR A 300 10.16 -9.63 12.37
CA TYR A 300 10.46 -10.52 13.49
C TYR A 300 9.60 -11.79 13.51
N GLY A 301 8.73 -11.96 12.51
CA GLY A 301 7.82 -13.10 12.38
C GLY A 301 6.47 -12.91 13.05
N ASP A 302 6.17 -11.75 13.62
CA ASP A 302 4.85 -11.50 14.19
C ASP A 302 3.82 -11.27 13.10
N LEU A 303 2.67 -11.92 13.25
CA LEU A 303 1.55 -11.86 12.32
C LEU A 303 0.44 -10.95 12.86
N TYR A 304 -0.18 -10.18 11.97
CA TYR A 304 -1.23 -9.23 12.29
C TYR A 304 -2.35 -9.32 11.25
N TYR A 305 -3.60 -9.07 11.63
CA TYR A 305 -4.68 -8.92 10.66
C TYR A 305 -4.55 -7.63 9.84
N CYS A 306 -4.03 -6.56 10.43
CA CYS A 306 -3.68 -5.31 9.74
C CYS A 306 -2.70 -4.49 10.59
N GLU A 307 -2.24 -3.36 10.08
CA GLU A 307 -1.30 -2.47 10.78
C GLU A 307 -1.86 -1.80 12.05
N ASN A 308 -3.18 -1.84 12.25
CA ASN A 308 -3.86 -1.30 13.43
C ASN A 308 -4.39 -2.40 14.37
N SER A 309 -4.03 -3.66 14.14
CA SER A 309 -4.33 -4.76 15.05
C SER A 309 -3.14 -5.05 15.96
N ASN A 310 -3.39 -5.72 17.07
CA ASN A 310 -2.31 -6.37 17.84
C ASN A 310 -1.77 -7.57 17.08
N ALA A 311 -0.56 -8.00 17.43
CA ALA A 311 -0.01 -9.26 16.94
C ALA A 311 -0.90 -10.43 17.36
N ILE A 312 -1.16 -11.34 16.42
CA ILE A 312 -1.97 -12.55 16.66
C ILE A 312 -1.11 -13.77 16.96
N GLY A 313 0.20 -13.60 16.99
CA GLY A 313 1.23 -14.57 17.32
C GLY A 313 2.41 -14.48 16.35
N ASN A 314 3.34 -15.43 16.47
CA ASN A 314 4.59 -15.43 15.72
C ASN A 314 4.71 -16.69 14.86
N VAL A 315 4.95 -16.52 13.55
CA VAL A 315 5.02 -17.61 12.56
C VAL A 315 6.27 -18.49 12.68
N LEU A 316 7.26 -18.05 13.45
CA LEU A 316 8.47 -18.84 13.74
C LEU A 316 8.24 -19.89 14.84
N THR A 317 7.16 -19.74 15.62
CA THR A 317 6.85 -20.63 16.76
C THR A 317 5.53 -21.39 16.57
N THR A 318 4.63 -20.87 15.76
CA THR A 318 3.27 -21.42 15.58
C THR A 318 2.86 -21.33 14.12
N PRO A 319 2.27 -22.38 13.53
CA PRO A 319 1.77 -22.35 12.17
C PRO A 319 0.79 -21.20 11.91
N ALA A 320 0.91 -20.57 10.75
CA ALA A 320 0.15 -19.35 10.44
C ALA A 320 -1.38 -19.56 10.40
N ASP A 321 -1.86 -20.75 10.03
CA ASP A 321 -3.28 -21.09 10.04
C ASP A 321 -3.83 -21.24 11.46
N GLU A 322 -3.07 -21.84 12.37
CA GLU A 322 -3.46 -21.92 13.78
C GLU A 322 -3.60 -20.52 14.38
N LEU A 323 -2.64 -19.61 14.09
CA LEU A 323 -2.71 -18.23 14.52
C LEU A 323 -3.93 -17.51 13.92
N TYR A 324 -4.11 -17.65 12.61
CA TYR A 324 -5.14 -16.91 11.87
C TYR A 324 -6.56 -17.31 12.25
N PHE A 325 -6.82 -18.63 12.46
CA PHE A 325 -8.15 -19.17 12.75
C PHE A 325 -8.43 -19.36 14.24
N LYS A 326 -7.49 -19.05 15.13
CA LYS A 326 -7.71 -19.13 16.57
C LYS A 326 -8.91 -18.27 16.99
N ALA A 327 -9.83 -18.83 17.76
CA ALA A 327 -11.09 -18.17 18.11
C ALA A 327 -10.87 -16.79 18.78
N GLU A 328 -9.91 -16.69 19.69
CA GLU A 328 -9.56 -15.42 20.36
C GLU A 328 -9.02 -14.37 19.37
N ASN A 329 -8.23 -14.78 18.38
CA ASN A 329 -7.69 -13.88 17.36
C ASN A 329 -8.80 -13.41 16.41
N LEU A 330 -9.74 -14.30 16.04
CA LEU A 330 -10.93 -13.92 15.26
C LEU A 330 -11.80 -12.93 16.03
N ALA A 331 -12.01 -13.14 17.35
CA ALA A 331 -12.73 -12.19 18.20
C ALA A 331 -12.01 -10.82 18.26
N HIS A 332 -10.68 -10.82 18.39
CA HIS A 332 -9.88 -9.59 18.27
C HIS A 332 -10.07 -8.89 16.91
N ARG A 333 -10.11 -9.64 15.82
CA ARG A 333 -10.38 -9.09 14.49
C ARG A 333 -11.74 -8.39 14.40
N GLU A 334 -12.79 -9.00 14.95
CA GLU A 334 -14.13 -8.39 15.02
C GLU A 334 -14.13 -7.11 15.90
N GLN A 335 -13.39 -7.11 17.00
CA GLN A 335 -13.18 -5.91 17.81
C GLN A 335 -12.52 -4.78 16.99
N VAL A 336 -11.43 -5.07 16.27
CA VAL A 336 -10.76 -4.08 15.38
C VAL A 336 -11.73 -3.53 14.33
N LYS A 337 -12.59 -4.40 13.76
CA LYS A 337 -13.59 -3.99 12.76
C LYS A 337 -14.62 -3.02 13.34
N SER A 338 -15.02 -3.19 14.60
CA SER A 338 -16.02 -2.36 15.25
C SER A 338 -15.45 -1.07 15.86
N THR A 339 -14.19 -1.07 16.32
CA THR A 339 -13.61 0.06 17.07
C THR A 339 -12.68 0.92 16.26
N ILE A 340 -11.83 0.33 15.41
CA ILE A 340 -10.76 1.04 14.68
C ILE A 340 -11.15 1.29 13.23
N CYS A 341 -11.69 0.27 12.54
CA CYS A 341 -12.02 0.40 11.12
C CYS A 341 -12.95 1.56 10.75
N PRO A 342 -13.92 1.98 11.61
CA PRO A 342 -14.84 3.06 11.24
C PRO A 342 -14.16 4.42 10.97
N THR A 343 -12.98 4.67 11.51
CA THR A 343 -12.23 5.93 11.34
C THR A 343 -10.83 5.74 10.77
N CYS A 344 -10.50 4.52 10.32
CA CYS A 344 -9.18 4.20 9.83
C CYS A 344 -8.89 4.86 8.48
N LEU A 345 -7.86 5.70 8.41
CA LEU A 345 -7.37 6.38 7.20
C LEU A 345 -6.52 5.48 6.30
N SER A 346 -6.19 4.27 6.74
CA SER A 346 -5.24 3.43 6.00
C SER A 346 -5.74 3.09 4.59
N PRO A 347 -4.97 3.41 3.54
CA PRO A 347 -5.32 3.11 2.15
C PRO A 347 -4.98 1.67 1.76
N CYS A 348 -4.56 0.83 2.71
CA CYS A 348 -3.97 -0.48 2.45
C CYS A 348 -4.76 -1.28 1.42
N GLN A 349 -4.18 -1.43 0.22
CA GLN A 349 -4.71 -2.25 -0.88
C GLN A 349 -6.19 -1.96 -1.23
N VAL A 350 -6.67 -0.74 -1.02
CA VAL A 350 -8.05 -0.32 -1.31
C VAL A 350 -8.45 -0.71 -2.74
N ASN A 351 -7.54 -0.54 -3.68
CA ASN A 351 -7.74 -0.89 -5.09
C ASN A 351 -8.03 -2.38 -5.32
N VAL A 352 -7.41 -3.26 -4.53
CA VAL A 352 -7.64 -4.72 -4.62
C VAL A 352 -8.99 -5.08 -4.03
N GLY A 353 -9.39 -4.42 -2.95
CA GLY A 353 -10.69 -4.63 -2.29
C GLY A 353 -11.87 -4.08 -3.09
N ALA A 354 -11.70 -2.94 -3.76
CA ALA A 354 -12.75 -2.26 -4.49
C ALA A 354 -13.37 -3.13 -5.60
N MET A 355 -12.52 -3.75 -6.41
CA MET A 355 -12.97 -4.60 -7.52
C MET A 355 -13.69 -5.88 -7.06
N LYS A 356 -13.48 -6.30 -5.80
CA LYS A 356 -14.13 -7.49 -5.20
C LYS A 356 -15.43 -7.16 -4.46
N GLN A 357 -15.80 -5.88 -4.34
CA GLN A 357 -16.97 -5.42 -3.59
C GLN A 357 -17.92 -4.62 -4.48
N PHE A 358 -18.81 -5.31 -5.17
CA PHE A 358 -19.64 -4.76 -6.24
C PHE A 358 -20.48 -3.53 -5.81
N VAL A 359 -21.18 -3.60 -4.69
CA VAL A 359 -22.09 -2.51 -4.29
C VAL A 359 -21.34 -1.24 -3.89
N PRO A 360 -20.31 -1.27 -3.02
CA PRO A 360 -19.49 -0.10 -2.75
C PRO A 360 -18.82 0.45 -3.99
N TYR A 361 -18.35 -0.41 -4.89
CA TYR A 361 -17.70 0.02 -6.13
C TYR A 361 -18.69 0.68 -7.10
N ALA A 362 -19.90 0.15 -7.24
CA ALA A 362 -20.96 0.78 -8.05
C ALA A 362 -21.35 2.16 -7.51
N LYS A 363 -21.52 2.30 -6.19
CA LYS A 363 -21.76 3.60 -5.54
C LYS A 363 -20.63 4.60 -5.82
N PHE A 364 -19.38 4.11 -5.73
CA PHE A 364 -18.21 4.91 -6.06
C PHE A 364 -18.24 5.40 -7.51
N LEU A 365 -18.51 4.53 -8.48
CA LEU A 365 -18.56 4.92 -9.90
C LEU A 365 -19.58 6.02 -10.17
N VAL A 366 -20.79 5.90 -9.59
CA VAL A 366 -21.83 6.93 -9.69
C VAL A 366 -21.33 8.25 -9.11
N ARG A 367 -20.73 8.21 -7.92
CA ARG A 367 -20.24 9.41 -7.24
C ARG A 367 -19.04 10.03 -7.96
N ALA A 368 -18.09 9.23 -8.44
CA ALA A 368 -16.95 9.72 -9.23
C ALA A 368 -17.41 10.38 -10.54
N TYR A 369 -18.42 9.80 -11.18
CA TYR A 369 -19.06 10.41 -12.35
C TYR A 369 -19.69 11.78 -12.02
N GLN A 370 -20.41 11.87 -10.89
CA GLN A 370 -21.00 13.13 -10.42
C GLN A 370 -19.92 14.20 -10.15
N VAL A 371 -18.83 13.85 -9.43
CA VAL A 371 -17.72 14.79 -9.17
C VAL A 371 -17.09 15.31 -10.47
N LYS A 372 -17.00 14.46 -11.50
CA LYS A 372 -16.45 14.88 -12.80
C LYS A 372 -17.35 15.86 -13.56
N HIS A 373 -18.65 15.77 -13.40
CA HIS A 373 -19.62 16.55 -14.21
C HIS A 373 -20.26 17.71 -13.46
N ASP A 374 -20.16 17.75 -12.12
CA ASP A 374 -20.70 18.82 -11.28
C ASP A 374 -19.79 19.03 -10.03
N PRO A 375 -18.58 19.60 -10.24
CA PRO A 375 -17.60 19.75 -9.17
C PRO A 375 -18.07 20.70 -8.05
N ASP A 376 -18.83 21.75 -8.36
CA ASP A 376 -19.23 22.77 -7.38
C ASP A 376 -20.29 22.24 -6.39
N ARG A 377 -21.15 21.36 -6.82
CA ARG A 377 -22.17 20.72 -5.97
C ARG A 377 -21.54 19.91 -4.84
N HIS A 378 -20.34 19.35 -5.05
CA HIS A 378 -19.67 18.48 -4.09
C HIS A 378 -18.80 19.23 -3.07
N LEU A 379 -18.53 20.52 -3.29
CA LEU A 379 -17.91 21.39 -2.30
C LEU A 379 -18.91 21.82 -1.21
N THR A 380 -20.21 21.85 -1.54
CA THR A 380 -21.26 22.39 -0.68
C THR A 380 -22.16 21.37 0.02
N THR A 381 -22.20 20.12 -0.42
CA THR A 381 -23.07 19.10 0.14
C THR A 381 -22.29 17.97 0.84
N LEU A 382 -22.39 17.95 2.16
CA LEU A 382 -22.19 16.71 2.91
C LEU A 382 -23.38 15.80 2.60
N PRO A 383 -23.21 14.52 2.24
CA PRO A 383 -24.31 13.60 2.22
C PRO A 383 -24.87 13.49 3.65
N SER A 384 -26.10 13.93 3.85
CA SER A 384 -26.85 13.60 5.04
C SER A 384 -26.84 12.07 5.17
N THR A 385 -26.20 11.55 6.19
CA THR A 385 -26.27 10.15 6.56
C THR A 385 -27.71 9.77 6.88
N PRO A 386 -28.25 8.68 6.32
CA PRO A 386 -29.47 8.07 6.83
C PRO A 386 -29.19 7.43 8.18
#